data_5d93695ff75dc4ddd6e9810984bd5851
#
_entry.id   5d93695ff75dc4ddd6e9810984bd5851
#
_cell.length_a   1.000
_cell.length_b   1.000
_cell.length_c   1.000
_cell.angle_alpha   90.00
_cell.angle_beta   90.00
_cell.angle_gamma   90.00
#
_symmetry.space_group_name_H-M   'P 1'
#
loop_
_entity.id
_entity.type
_entity.pdbx_description
1 polymer ?
#
loop_
_entity_poly.entity_id
_entity_poly.type
_entity_poly.pdbx_seq_one_letter_code
_entity_poly.pdbx_strand_id
1 'polypeptide(L)'
;MKQMTKYKALFLLITMILNVFICFMPVSAKEKQADKTVGLTELVEHAKQYDDKEISFKGEAIGDVLYRGSNAWINVSDGNNSAIGVYMPAQTAKKISVMGHYGAQGDVILVTGIFHRDCADHGGDMDIHADQVQILSKGYRVSAETPRWLVYLSGVSVLCAVLICAFALFITRRYDITKKNFQNHDNAKKS
;
A
#
# COMPACT_ATOMS: atom_id res chain seq x y z
N MET A 1 -37.21 -27.31 22.76
CA MET A 1 -35.92 -26.62 22.88
C MET A 1 -34.86 -27.09 21.87
N LYS A 2 -34.78 -28.36 21.49
CA LYS A 2 -33.77 -28.92 20.55
C LYS A 2 -33.87 -28.43 19.08
N GLN A 3 -35.04 -27.97 18.63
CA GLN A 3 -35.24 -27.50 17.25
C GLN A 3 -34.77 -26.06 17.01
N MET A 4 -34.91 -25.16 17.98
CA MET A 4 -34.46 -23.77 17.85
C MET A 4 -32.91 -23.61 17.75
N THR A 5 -32.17 -24.55 18.34
CA THR A 5 -30.71 -24.57 18.24
C THR A 5 -30.22 -24.95 16.84
N LYS A 6 -30.93 -25.82 16.12
CA LYS A 6 -30.58 -26.20 14.74
C LYS A 6 -30.77 -25.04 13.75
N TYR A 7 -31.84 -24.25 13.92
CA TYR A 7 -32.07 -23.08 13.05
C TYR A 7 -31.06 -21.93 13.32
N LYS A 8 -30.63 -21.74 14.58
CA LYS A 8 -29.57 -20.77 14.91
C LYS A 8 -28.22 -21.16 14.31
N ALA A 9 -27.87 -22.45 14.36
CA ALA A 9 -26.64 -22.95 13.75
C ALA A 9 -26.66 -22.84 12.21
N LEU A 10 -27.83 -23.16 11.59
CA LEU A 10 -28.02 -23.02 10.14
C LEU A 10 -27.95 -21.55 9.70
N PHE A 11 -28.53 -20.63 10.46
CA PHE A 11 -28.51 -19.19 10.19
C PHE A 11 -27.07 -18.64 10.27
N LEU A 12 -26.28 -19.03 11.29
CA LEU A 12 -24.88 -18.67 11.43
C LEU A 12 -24.02 -19.22 10.27
N LEU A 13 -24.30 -20.42 9.83
CA LEU A 13 -23.59 -21.03 8.70
C LEU A 13 -23.86 -20.27 7.39
N ILE A 14 -25.14 -19.91 7.13
CA ILE A 14 -25.53 -19.15 5.95
C ILE A 14 -24.94 -17.74 5.95
N THR A 15 -24.90 -17.05 7.11
CA THR A 15 -24.28 -15.72 7.21
C THR A 15 -22.77 -15.78 7.01
N MET A 16 -22.10 -16.84 7.47
CA MET A 16 -20.67 -17.05 7.24
C MET A 16 -20.37 -17.31 5.75
N ILE A 17 -21.16 -18.13 5.07
CA ILE A 17 -21.04 -18.42 3.64
C ILE A 17 -21.28 -17.16 2.81
N LEU A 18 -22.29 -16.35 3.17
CA LEU A 18 -22.63 -15.11 2.47
C LEU A 18 -21.48 -14.07 2.57
N ASN A 19 -20.81 -13.97 3.72
CA ASN A 19 -19.65 -13.09 3.89
C ASN A 19 -18.43 -13.55 3.06
N VAL A 20 -18.19 -14.86 2.94
CA VAL A 20 -17.12 -15.40 2.08
C VAL A 20 -17.41 -15.11 0.61
N PHE A 21 -18.68 -15.18 0.18
CA PHE A 21 -19.07 -14.94 -1.21
C PHE A 21 -18.91 -13.47 -1.64
N ILE A 22 -19.12 -12.52 -0.72
CA ILE A 22 -18.93 -11.07 -0.96
C ILE A 22 -17.44 -10.72 -1.16
N CYS A 23 -16.51 -11.43 -0.50
CA CYS A 23 -15.05 -11.25 -0.66
C CYS A 23 -14.51 -11.76 -2.00
N PHE A 24 -15.26 -12.59 -2.74
CA PHE A 24 -14.82 -13.20 -4.00
C PHE A 24 -15.40 -12.55 -5.26
N MET A 25 -16.05 -11.39 -5.17
CA MET A 25 -16.50 -10.70 -6.39
C MET A 25 -15.28 -10.09 -7.11
N PRO A 26 -14.93 -10.56 -8.33
CA PRO A 26 -13.88 -9.93 -9.12
C PRO A 26 -14.36 -8.53 -9.52
N VAL A 27 -13.63 -7.50 -9.09
CA VAL A 27 -13.80 -6.15 -9.63
C VAL A 27 -13.23 -6.17 -11.05
N SER A 28 -14.13 -6.30 -12.03
CA SER A 28 -13.76 -6.22 -13.45
C SER A 28 -13.53 -4.76 -13.82
N ALA A 29 -12.26 -4.33 -13.78
CA ALA A 29 -11.85 -3.07 -14.37
C ALA A 29 -11.85 -3.22 -15.89
N LYS A 30 -12.68 -2.44 -16.59
CA LYS A 30 -12.78 -2.42 -18.05
C LYS A 30 -11.56 -1.72 -18.61
N GLU A 31 -10.59 -2.49 -19.09
CA GLU A 31 -9.39 -2.00 -19.75
C GLU A 31 -9.77 -1.40 -21.12
N LYS A 32 -9.57 -0.09 -21.25
CA LYS A 32 -9.75 0.64 -22.51
C LYS A 32 -8.50 0.37 -23.36
N GLN A 33 -8.71 -0.18 -24.54
CA GLN A 33 -7.73 -0.57 -25.55
C GLN A 33 -6.59 0.46 -25.66
N ALA A 34 -5.40 0.06 -25.23
CA ALA A 34 -4.20 0.88 -25.26
C ALA A 34 -3.56 0.81 -26.66
N ASP A 35 -3.21 1.96 -27.19
CA ASP A 35 -2.16 2.12 -28.20
C ASP A 35 -0.95 1.26 -27.79
N LYS A 36 -0.16 0.79 -28.76
CA LYS A 36 0.92 -0.19 -28.59
C LYS A 36 1.99 0.28 -27.59
N THR A 37 1.65 0.28 -26.31
CA THR A 37 2.55 0.63 -25.20
C THR A 37 3.29 -0.61 -24.72
N VAL A 38 4.58 -0.47 -24.42
CA VAL A 38 5.39 -1.52 -23.83
C VAL A 38 5.27 -1.45 -22.32
N GLY A 39 5.10 -2.58 -21.64
CA GLY A 39 5.07 -2.68 -20.19
C GLY A 39 6.49 -2.58 -19.59
N LEU A 40 6.62 -2.10 -18.35
CA LEU A 40 7.94 -1.97 -17.71
C LEU A 40 8.61 -3.33 -17.51
N THR A 41 7.85 -4.35 -17.13
CA THR A 41 8.37 -5.72 -17.02
C THR A 41 8.97 -6.20 -18.33
N GLU A 42 8.28 -5.97 -19.46
CA GLU A 42 8.77 -6.34 -20.78
C GLU A 42 10.03 -5.55 -21.17
N LEU A 43 10.08 -4.25 -20.87
CA LEU A 43 11.28 -3.41 -21.09
C LEU A 43 12.50 -3.95 -20.32
N VAL A 44 12.30 -4.37 -19.06
CA VAL A 44 13.38 -4.89 -18.23
C VAL A 44 13.84 -6.28 -18.69
N GLU A 45 12.89 -7.19 -18.93
CA GLU A 45 13.21 -8.57 -19.33
C GLU A 45 13.86 -8.64 -20.73
N HIS A 46 13.45 -7.75 -21.62
CA HIS A 46 13.93 -7.69 -23.00
C HIS A 46 14.72 -6.41 -23.31
N ALA A 47 15.37 -5.82 -22.31
CA ALA A 47 16.04 -4.53 -22.41
C ALA A 47 16.97 -4.39 -23.63
N LYS A 48 17.73 -5.45 -23.94
CA LYS A 48 18.60 -5.48 -25.13
C LYS A 48 17.87 -5.36 -26.46
N GLN A 49 16.60 -5.77 -26.52
CA GLN A 49 15.81 -5.68 -27.77
C GLN A 49 15.26 -4.27 -27.98
N TYR A 50 15.05 -3.52 -26.88
CA TYR A 50 14.51 -2.16 -26.89
C TYR A 50 15.58 -1.09 -26.83
N ASP A 51 16.82 -1.44 -26.55
CA ASP A 51 17.96 -0.51 -26.45
C ASP A 51 18.09 0.35 -27.71
N ASP A 52 18.22 1.68 -27.53
CA ASP A 52 18.28 2.70 -28.56
C ASP A 52 17.07 2.71 -29.53
N LYS A 53 15.90 2.20 -29.07
CA LYS A 53 14.67 2.23 -29.87
C LYS A 53 13.63 3.16 -29.27
N GLU A 54 12.84 3.74 -30.18
CA GLU A 54 11.66 4.48 -29.80
C GLU A 54 10.59 3.54 -29.27
N ILE A 55 10.10 3.87 -28.07
CA ILE A 55 9.02 3.14 -27.40
C ILE A 55 7.94 4.11 -26.91
N SER A 56 6.75 3.57 -26.67
CA SER A 56 5.72 4.27 -25.90
C SER A 56 5.46 3.53 -24.61
N PHE A 57 5.55 4.24 -23.48
CA PHE A 57 5.36 3.73 -22.14
C PHE A 57 4.29 4.54 -21.41
N LYS A 58 3.36 3.87 -20.76
CA LYS A 58 2.30 4.47 -19.96
C LYS A 58 2.52 4.20 -18.50
N GLY A 59 2.48 5.24 -17.67
CA GLY A 59 2.59 5.08 -16.22
C GLY A 59 2.17 6.31 -15.44
N GLU A 60 2.25 6.21 -14.14
CA GLU A 60 1.99 7.30 -13.19
C GLU A 60 3.30 8.04 -12.90
N ALA A 61 3.30 9.37 -13.01
CA ALA A 61 4.42 10.19 -12.59
C ALA A 61 4.50 10.21 -11.05
N ILE A 62 5.61 9.75 -10.48
CA ILE A 62 5.78 9.57 -9.03
C ILE A 62 7.03 10.28 -8.48
N GLY A 63 7.02 10.56 -7.17
CA GLY A 63 8.13 11.18 -6.46
C GLY A 63 8.22 12.68 -6.72
N ASP A 64 9.41 13.14 -7.08
CA ASP A 64 9.71 14.55 -7.31
C ASP A 64 10.25 14.79 -8.72
N VAL A 65 10.08 16.03 -9.20
CA VAL A 65 10.68 16.48 -10.47
C VAL A 65 12.07 17.04 -10.16
N LEU A 66 13.10 16.40 -10.70
CA LEU A 66 14.49 16.88 -10.57
C LEU A 66 14.88 17.72 -11.78
N TYR A 67 14.95 19.03 -11.60
CA TYR A 67 15.36 19.96 -12.67
C TYR A 67 16.88 20.02 -12.77
N ARG A 68 17.42 19.88 -14.00
CA ARG A 68 18.84 19.99 -14.33
C ARG A 68 19.02 20.89 -15.55
N GLY A 69 19.26 22.16 -15.33
CA GLY A 69 19.37 23.14 -16.41
C GLY A 69 18.08 23.27 -17.23
N SER A 70 18.19 23.00 -18.52
CA SER A 70 17.04 23.02 -19.46
C SER A 70 16.19 21.76 -19.44
N ASN A 71 16.61 20.74 -18.71
CA ASN A 71 15.97 19.44 -18.67
C ASN A 71 15.47 19.08 -17.25
N ALA A 72 14.70 18.04 -17.16
CA ALA A 72 14.19 17.48 -15.93
C ALA A 72 14.17 15.96 -15.99
N TRP A 73 14.24 15.36 -14.81
CA TRP A 73 14.11 13.93 -14.58
C TRP A 73 12.89 13.67 -13.70
N ILE A 74 12.10 12.67 -14.04
CA ILE A 74 11.01 12.16 -13.22
C ILE A 74 11.06 10.64 -13.20
N ASN A 75 10.42 10.03 -12.20
CA ASN A 75 10.16 8.60 -12.20
C ASN A 75 8.71 8.34 -12.64
N VAL A 76 8.52 7.32 -13.47
CA VAL A 76 7.21 6.88 -13.94
C VAL A 76 6.99 5.43 -13.60
N SER A 77 5.93 5.15 -12.84
CA SER A 77 5.59 3.80 -12.36
C SER A 77 4.51 3.18 -13.24
N ASP A 78 4.62 1.88 -13.48
CA ASP A 78 3.59 1.08 -14.15
C ASP A 78 2.46 0.61 -13.20
N GLY A 79 2.57 0.94 -11.91
CA GLY A 79 1.63 0.51 -10.87
C GLY A 79 1.93 -0.88 -10.27
N ASN A 80 2.94 -1.61 -10.78
CA ASN A 80 3.36 -2.93 -10.29
C ASN A 80 4.60 -2.87 -9.39
N ASN A 81 4.73 -1.79 -8.61
CA ASN A 81 5.86 -1.55 -7.73
C ASN A 81 7.21 -1.40 -8.44
N SER A 82 7.18 -1.07 -9.73
CA SER A 82 8.34 -0.76 -10.56
C SER A 82 8.22 0.63 -11.15
N ALA A 83 9.37 1.29 -11.36
CA ALA A 83 9.43 2.61 -11.95
C ALA A 83 10.66 2.73 -12.84
N ILE A 84 10.59 3.60 -13.85
CA ILE A 84 11.69 3.93 -14.75
C ILE A 84 11.91 5.44 -14.76
N GLY A 85 13.19 5.84 -14.88
CA GLY A 85 13.58 7.22 -15.07
C GLY A 85 13.17 7.74 -16.45
N VAL A 86 12.64 8.95 -16.48
CA VAL A 86 12.29 9.62 -17.74
C VAL A 86 12.95 11.00 -17.76
N TYR A 87 13.85 11.19 -18.71
CA TYR A 87 14.54 12.45 -18.98
C TYR A 87 13.83 13.21 -20.07
N MET A 88 13.55 14.51 -19.85
CA MET A 88 12.75 15.33 -20.77
C MET A 88 13.10 16.81 -20.64
N PRO A 89 12.70 17.67 -21.60
CA PRO A 89 12.81 19.11 -21.43
C PRO A 89 12.02 19.61 -20.21
N ALA A 90 12.61 20.52 -19.44
CA ALA A 90 12.00 21.09 -18.22
C ALA A 90 10.60 21.70 -18.48
N GLN A 91 10.39 22.27 -19.67
CA GLN A 91 9.08 22.82 -20.06
C GLN A 91 8.01 21.72 -20.19
N THR A 92 8.39 20.53 -20.61
CA THR A 92 7.49 19.37 -20.68
C THR A 92 7.15 18.89 -19.28
N ALA A 93 8.14 18.75 -18.39
CA ALA A 93 7.93 18.34 -17.00
C ALA A 93 7.00 19.29 -16.23
N LYS A 94 7.03 20.60 -16.50
CA LYS A 94 6.13 21.60 -15.89
C LYS A 94 4.65 21.40 -16.20
N LYS A 95 4.30 20.62 -17.23
CA LYS A 95 2.91 20.30 -17.56
C LYS A 95 2.32 19.25 -16.63
N ILE A 96 3.19 18.43 -15.99
CA ILE A 96 2.82 17.45 -14.97
C ILE A 96 2.50 18.22 -13.69
N SER A 97 1.28 18.11 -13.20
CA SER A 97 0.78 18.94 -12.11
C SER A 97 0.76 18.23 -10.77
N VAL A 98 0.60 16.92 -10.78
CA VAL A 98 0.56 16.10 -9.56
C VAL A 98 1.53 14.95 -9.72
N MET A 99 2.48 14.87 -8.80
CA MET A 99 3.37 13.70 -8.65
C MET A 99 2.79 12.76 -7.59
N GLY A 100 2.78 11.46 -7.90
CA GLY A 100 2.29 10.41 -7.00
C GLY A 100 3.24 10.20 -5.82
N HIS A 101 2.65 10.13 -4.64
CA HIS A 101 3.31 9.80 -3.37
C HIS A 101 2.27 9.33 -2.36
N TYR A 102 2.70 9.00 -1.11
CA TYR A 102 1.74 8.70 -0.06
C TYR A 102 0.75 9.85 0.14
N GLY A 103 -0.54 9.62 -0.15
CA GLY A 103 -1.60 10.62 -0.05
C GLY A 103 -1.87 11.42 -1.34
N ALA A 104 -1.24 11.07 -2.46
CA ALA A 104 -1.60 11.62 -3.77
C ALA A 104 -1.38 10.59 -4.87
N GLN A 105 -2.35 10.47 -5.77
CA GLN A 105 -2.16 9.79 -7.04
C GLN A 105 -1.62 10.79 -8.06
N GLY A 106 -0.55 10.43 -8.75
CA GLY A 106 0.08 11.27 -9.74
C GLY A 106 -0.67 11.36 -11.05
N ASP A 107 -0.25 12.30 -11.90
CA ASP A 107 -0.74 12.38 -13.28
C ASP A 107 -0.33 11.08 -14.00
N VAL A 108 -1.29 10.45 -14.69
CA VAL A 108 -0.99 9.31 -15.58
C VAL A 108 -0.60 9.88 -16.95
N ILE A 109 0.59 9.50 -17.40
CA ILE A 109 1.20 10.02 -18.62
C ILE A 109 1.50 8.91 -19.62
N LEU A 110 1.47 9.25 -20.89
CA LEU A 110 2.05 8.46 -21.98
C LEU A 110 3.35 9.15 -22.39
N VAL A 111 4.44 8.44 -22.28
CA VAL A 111 5.78 8.88 -22.66
C VAL A 111 6.14 8.18 -23.97
N THR A 112 6.58 8.94 -24.97
CA THR A 112 7.18 8.40 -26.20
C THR A 112 8.59 8.96 -26.32
N GLY A 113 9.56 8.08 -26.56
CA GLY A 113 10.96 8.47 -26.63
C GLY A 113 11.90 7.27 -26.77
N ILE A 114 13.19 7.54 -26.76
CA ILE A 114 14.24 6.53 -26.90
C ILE A 114 14.52 5.86 -25.55
N PHE A 115 14.44 4.57 -25.51
CA PHE A 115 14.80 3.77 -24.35
C PHE A 115 16.28 3.43 -24.36
N HIS A 116 16.97 3.63 -23.26
CA HIS A 116 18.36 3.25 -23.03
C HIS A 116 18.43 2.24 -21.89
N ARG A 117 19.02 1.12 -22.17
CA ARG A 117 19.29 0.07 -21.17
C ARG A 117 20.40 0.45 -20.21
N ASP A 118 21.38 1.19 -20.72
CA ASP A 118 22.62 1.57 -20.03
C ASP A 118 23.04 2.97 -20.54
N CYS A 119 22.35 4.00 -20.03
CA CYS A 119 22.50 5.37 -20.52
C CYS A 119 23.84 5.97 -20.09
N ALA A 120 24.71 6.27 -21.02
CA ALA A 120 26.02 6.88 -20.74
C ALA A 120 25.90 8.28 -20.11
N ASP A 121 24.88 9.05 -20.44
CA ASP A 121 24.65 10.40 -19.94
C ASP A 121 24.16 10.40 -18.48
N HIS A 122 23.60 9.29 -18.01
CA HIS A 122 22.99 9.14 -16.69
C HIS A 122 23.65 8.07 -15.81
N GLY A 123 24.94 7.78 -16.07
CA GLY A 123 25.74 6.91 -15.22
C GLY A 123 25.47 5.41 -15.35
N GLY A 124 24.88 4.98 -16.47
CA GLY A 124 24.55 3.60 -16.73
C GLY A 124 23.14 3.22 -16.25
N ASP A 125 22.32 4.19 -15.85
CA ASP A 125 20.94 3.94 -15.47
C ASP A 125 20.08 3.56 -16.69
N MET A 126 19.07 2.73 -16.45
CA MET A 126 18.04 2.44 -17.43
C MET A 126 17.02 3.57 -17.46
N ASP A 127 16.84 4.21 -18.61
CA ASP A 127 15.97 5.37 -18.72
C ASP A 127 15.26 5.50 -20.07
N ILE A 128 14.39 6.49 -20.18
CA ILE A 128 13.73 6.92 -21.43
C ILE A 128 14.04 8.39 -21.64
N HIS A 129 14.65 8.73 -22.78
CA HIS A 129 14.77 10.10 -23.25
C HIS A 129 13.50 10.47 -24.01
N ALA A 130 12.62 11.20 -23.33
CA ALA A 130 11.29 11.49 -23.85
C ALA A 130 11.29 12.63 -24.87
N ASP A 131 10.80 12.33 -26.07
CA ASP A 131 10.49 13.32 -27.11
C ASP A 131 9.10 13.92 -26.91
N GLN A 132 8.14 13.09 -26.48
CA GLN A 132 6.77 13.50 -26.24
C GLN A 132 6.24 12.96 -24.92
N VAL A 133 5.48 13.80 -24.22
CA VAL A 133 4.74 13.42 -23.02
C VAL A 133 3.32 13.93 -23.11
N GLN A 134 2.36 13.02 -23.06
CA GLN A 134 0.93 13.30 -23.07
C GLN A 134 0.33 12.95 -21.71
N ILE A 135 -0.43 13.88 -21.12
CA ILE A 135 -1.17 13.61 -19.88
C ILE A 135 -2.49 12.92 -20.27
N LEU A 136 -2.65 11.66 -19.84
CA LEU A 136 -3.84 10.86 -20.09
C LEU A 136 -4.93 11.11 -19.05
N SER A 137 -4.52 11.25 -17.78
CA SER A 137 -5.43 11.65 -16.70
C SER A 137 -4.68 12.46 -15.65
N LYS A 138 -5.38 13.43 -15.06
CA LYS A 138 -4.84 14.24 -13.96
C LYS A 138 -4.85 13.45 -12.68
N GLY A 139 -3.77 13.59 -11.92
CA GLY A 139 -3.68 13.10 -10.57
C GLY A 139 -4.54 13.89 -9.59
N TYR A 140 -4.70 13.34 -8.39
CA TYR A 140 -5.47 13.95 -7.32
C TYR A 140 -4.90 13.60 -5.95
N ARG A 141 -5.17 14.45 -4.98
CA ARG A 141 -4.82 14.16 -3.58
C ARG A 141 -5.80 13.17 -3.00
N VAL A 142 -5.26 12.10 -2.39
CA VAL A 142 -6.04 11.13 -1.63
C VAL A 142 -6.07 11.62 -0.18
N SER A 143 -7.21 12.08 0.30
CA SER A 143 -7.33 12.34 1.73
C SER A 143 -7.40 10.99 2.45
N ALA A 144 -6.29 10.60 3.08
CA ALA A 144 -6.26 9.45 3.97
C ALA A 144 -6.99 9.82 5.27
N GLU A 145 -8.31 9.88 5.23
CA GLU A 145 -9.09 9.92 6.46
C GLU A 145 -8.96 8.56 7.14
N THR A 146 -8.20 8.52 8.24
CA THR A 146 -8.20 7.33 9.09
C THR A 146 -9.64 7.10 9.56
N PRO A 147 -10.25 5.96 9.22
CA PRO A 147 -11.64 5.73 9.60
C PRO A 147 -11.76 5.76 11.13
N ARG A 148 -12.67 6.57 11.63
CA ARG A 148 -12.85 6.86 13.08
C ARG A 148 -13.00 5.58 13.92
N TRP A 149 -13.55 4.52 13.35
CA TRP A 149 -13.67 3.23 14.02
C TRP A 149 -12.33 2.59 14.42
N LEU A 150 -11.24 2.83 13.67
CA LEU A 150 -9.89 2.38 14.03
C LEU A 150 -9.39 3.06 15.31
N VAL A 151 -9.71 4.34 15.49
CA VAL A 151 -9.37 5.09 16.70
C VAL A 151 -10.13 4.52 17.90
N TYR A 152 -11.43 4.21 17.75
CA TYR A 152 -12.20 3.57 18.82
C TYR A 152 -11.67 2.16 19.13
N LEU A 153 -11.34 1.38 18.10
CA LEU A 153 -10.80 0.03 18.29
C LEU A 153 -9.47 0.06 19.05
N SER A 154 -8.59 1.00 18.75
CA SER A 154 -7.32 1.17 19.48
C SER A 154 -7.58 1.57 20.95
N GLY A 155 -8.53 2.46 21.21
CA GLY A 155 -8.92 2.84 22.57
C GLY A 155 -9.46 1.66 23.39
N VAL A 156 -10.34 0.87 22.80
CA VAL A 156 -10.87 -0.36 23.43
C VAL A 156 -9.75 -1.35 23.73
N SER A 157 -8.81 -1.56 22.81
CA SER A 157 -7.67 -2.46 23.00
C SER A 157 -6.80 -2.05 24.19
N VAL A 158 -6.49 -0.76 24.31
CA VAL A 158 -5.73 -0.23 25.46
C VAL A 158 -6.48 -0.42 26.77
N LEU A 159 -7.80 -0.14 26.79
CA LEU A 159 -8.63 -0.33 27.98
C LEU A 159 -8.64 -1.81 28.42
N CYS A 160 -8.82 -2.74 27.49
CA CYS A 160 -8.75 -4.17 27.79
C CYS A 160 -7.39 -4.58 28.38
N ALA A 161 -6.30 -4.08 27.82
CA ALA A 161 -4.96 -4.37 28.33
C ALA A 161 -4.79 -3.87 29.79
N VAL A 162 -5.25 -2.65 30.10
CA VAL A 162 -5.22 -2.08 31.45
C VAL A 162 -6.04 -2.92 32.43
N LEU A 163 -7.25 -3.34 32.04
CA LEU A 163 -8.11 -4.19 32.88
C LEU A 163 -7.49 -5.56 33.17
N ILE A 164 -6.88 -6.19 32.15
CA ILE A 164 -6.16 -7.47 32.32
C ILE A 164 -4.99 -7.32 33.31
N CYS A 165 -4.19 -6.26 33.15
CA CYS A 165 -3.09 -5.98 34.07
C CYS A 165 -3.57 -5.74 35.51
N ALA A 166 -4.62 -4.92 35.68
CA ALA A 166 -5.20 -4.66 36.99
C ALA A 166 -5.73 -5.94 37.64
N PHE A 167 -6.41 -6.79 36.88
CA PHE A 167 -6.92 -8.09 37.33
C PHE A 167 -5.79 -9.04 37.73
N ALA A 168 -4.72 -9.12 36.94
CA ALA A 168 -3.54 -9.92 37.26
C ALA A 168 -2.90 -9.47 38.59
N LEU A 169 -2.72 -8.15 38.77
CA LEU A 169 -2.18 -7.59 40.01
C LEU A 169 -3.10 -7.89 41.22
N PHE A 170 -4.42 -7.80 41.04
CA PHE A 170 -5.39 -8.14 42.07
C PHE A 170 -5.29 -9.61 42.49
N ILE A 171 -5.22 -10.54 41.57
CA ILE A 171 -5.04 -11.98 41.86
C ILE A 171 -3.72 -12.21 42.57
N THR A 172 -2.61 -11.65 42.13
CA THR A 172 -1.31 -11.81 42.73
C THR A 172 -1.32 -11.33 44.22
N ARG A 173 -1.88 -10.15 44.49
CA ARG A 173 -2.04 -9.62 45.85
C ARG A 173 -2.90 -10.53 46.72
N ARG A 174 -3.99 -11.08 46.21
CA ARG A 174 -4.87 -12.00 46.91
C ARG A 174 -4.12 -13.27 47.26
N TYR A 175 -3.35 -13.81 46.33
CA TYR A 175 -2.55 -15.03 46.55
C TYR A 175 -1.49 -14.81 47.66
N ASP A 176 -0.79 -13.67 47.66
CA ASP A 176 0.23 -13.36 48.65
C ASP A 176 -0.36 -13.21 50.08
N ILE A 177 -1.55 -12.59 50.19
CA ILE A 177 -2.25 -12.43 51.48
C ILE A 177 -2.65 -13.81 52.00
N THR A 178 -3.21 -14.67 51.16
CA THR A 178 -3.63 -16.01 51.54
C THR A 178 -2.44 -16.86 52.00
N LYS A 179 -1.31 -16.79 51.29
CA LYS A 179 -0.07 -17.49 51.64
C LYS A 179 0.50 -17.05 53.01
N LYS A 180 0.51 -15.73 53.26
CA LYS A 180 0.95 -15.17 54.56
C LYS A 180 0.08 -15.63 55.72
N ASN A 181 -1.24 -15.63 55.52
CA ASN A 181 -2.19 -16.09 56.55
C ASN A 181 -1.99 -17.58 56.88
N PHE A 182 -1.75 -18.39 55.85
CA PHE A 182 -1.48 -19.82 56.04
C PHE A 182 -0.18 -20.06 56.82
N GLN A 183 0.91 -19.38 56.49
CA GLN A 183 2.18 -19.46 57.22
C GLN A 183 2.08 -19.00 58.66
N ASN A 184 1.35 -17.93 58.94
CA ASN A 184 1.13 -17.46 60.30
C ASN A 184 0.34 -18.46 61.17
N HIS A 185 -0.65 -19.14 60.56
CA HIS A 185 -1.43 -20.17 61.27
C HIS A 185 -0.59 -21.43 61.61
N ASP A 186 0.29 -21.82 60.68
CA ASP A 186 1.20 -22.96 60.93
C ASP A 186 2.24 -22.65 62.00
N ASN A 187 2.76 -21.44 62.06
CA ASN A 187 3.70 -21.01 63.10
C ASN A 187 3.02 -20.91 64.46
N ALA A 188 1.77 -20.48 64.56
CA ALA A 188 1.00 -20.41 65.80
C ALA A 188 0.66 -21.82 66.40
N LYS A 189 0.60 -22.86 65.56
CA LYS A 189 0.41 -24.27 66.03
C LYS A 189 1.68 -24.95 66.54
N LYS A 190 2.86 -24.43 66.22
CA LYS A 190 4.16 -24.98 66.59
C LYS A 190 4.74 -24.35 67.88
N SER A 191 4.18 -23.28 68.37
CA SER A 191 4.46 -22.63 69.64
C SER A 191 3.55 -23.14 70.74
#